data_d9201a5ceb56c72aebdeb1c167fade6a
#
_entry.id   d9201a5ceb56c72aebdeb1c167fade6a
#
_cell.length_a   1.000
_cell.length_b   1.000
_cell.length_c   1.000
_cell.angle_alpha   90.00
_cell.angle_beta   90.00
_cell.angle_gamma   90.00
#
_symmetry.space_group_name_H-M   'P 1'
#
loop_
_entity.id
_entity.type
_entity.pdbx_description
1 polymer ?
#
loop_
_entity_poly.entity_id
_entity_poly.type
_entity_poly.pdbx_seq_one_letter_code
_entity_poly.pdbx_strand_id
1 'polypeptide(L)'
;MKLRTLFIVPGILAAGLVLAGCTTGPAEPGPATSTAPSSVSEDFNSADVMFAQMMVPHHVQAVEMSDLILAKDDIDPRVVTLAEVIKAAQQPEIDTLNTMLEAW
;
A
#
# COMPACT_ATOMS: atom_id res chain seq x y z
N MET A 1 27.81 30.85 61.65
CA MET A 1 26.57 30.29 60.99
C MET A 1 26.98 29.60 59.70
N LYS A 2 26.94 28.29 59.69
CA LYS A 2 27.36 27.50 58.54
C LYS A 2 26.09 27.00 57.79
N LEU A 3 25.87 27.52 56.61
CA LEU A 3 24.75 27.12 55.76
C LEU A 3 25.10 25.78 55.07
N ARG A 4 24.35 24.73 55.36
CA ARG A 4 24.51 23.43 54.72
C ARG A 4 23.62 23.38 53.49
N THR A 5 24.25 23.45 52.34
CA THR A 5 23.54 23.27 51.03
C THR A 5 23.24 21.80 50.84
N LEU A 6 21.95 21.47 50.78
CA LEU A 6 21.44 20.14 50.50
C LEU A 6 21.28 19.99 48.98
N PHE A 7 22.10 19.17 48.36
CA PHE A 7 21.97 18.81 46.94
C PHE A 7 20.92 17.74 46.81
N ILE A 8 19.79 18.10 46.21
CA ILE A 8 18.76 17.17 45.74
C ILE A 8 19.10 16.82 44.30
N VAL A 9 19.42 15.54 44.06
CA VAL A 9 19.61 14.97 42.72
C VAL A 9 18.26 14.49 42.23
N PRO A 10 17.69 15.03 41.14
CA PRO A 10 16.52 14.42 40.49
C PRO A 10 16.98 13.27 39.59
N GLY A 11 16.52 12.07 39.92
CA GLY A 11 16.68 10.90 39.08
C GLY A 11 15.90 11.06 37.76
N ILE A 12 16.59 11.08 36.66
CA ILE A 12 16.00 11.08 35.31
C ILE A 12 15.65 9.66 34.97
N LEU A 13 14.34 9.35 34.98
CA LEU A 13 13.79 8.11 34.45
C LEU A 13 13.75 8.24 32.92
N ALA A 14 14.76 7.69 32.25
CA ALA A 14 14.76 7.62 30.79
C ALA A 14 13.81 6.52 30.33
N ALA A 15 12.58 6.90 29.96
CA ALA A 15 11.67 6.03 29.24
C ALA A 15 12.16 5.92 27.78
N GLY A 16 12.82 4.81 27.44
CA GLY A 16 13.24 4.52 26.09
C GLY A 16 12.05 4.23 25.20
N LEU A 17 11.63 5.19 24.37
CA LEU A 17 10.78 4.95 23.21
C LEU A 17 11.63 4.26 22.15
N VAL A 18 11.43 2.97 21.96
CA VAL A 18 11.94 2.25 20.79
C VAL A 18 11.04 2.61 19.62
N LEU A 19 11.38 3.66 18.86
CA LEU A 19 10.85 3.85 17.53
C LEU A 19 11.51 2.80 16.64
N ALA A 20 10.75 1.80 16.23
CA ALA A 20 11.12 0.94 15.11
C ALA A 20 11.15 1.83 13.85
N GLY A 21 12.30 2.41 13.56
CA GLY A 21 12.54 3.20 12.37
C GLY A 21 12.46 2.29 11.14
N CYS A 22 11.65 2.66 10.17
CA CYS A 22 11.76 2.16 8.82
C CYS A 22 13.16 2.44 8.31
N THR A 23 13.95 1.40 8.09
CA THR A 23 15.26 1.52 7.46
C THR A 23 15.05 1.90 6.00
N THR A 24 15.32 3.15 5.66
CA THR A 24 15.42 3.60 4.28
C THR A 24 16.74 3.09 3.68
N GLY A 25 16.74 1.83 3.23
CA GLY A 25 17.71 1.35 2.27
C GLY A 25 17.13 1.53 0.86
N PRO A 26 17.95 1.73 -0.18
CA PRO A 26 17.46 1.70 -1.54
C PRO A 26 16.87 0.31 -1.80
N ALA A 27 15.55 0.22 -1.85
CA ALA A 27 14.86 -1.00 -2.22
C ALA A 27 15.06 -1.19 -3.72
N GLU A 28 15.90 -2.14 -4.07
CA GLU A 28 15.93 -2.72 -5.40
C GLU A 28 14.53 -3.29 -5.68
N PRO A 29 13.88 -2.95 -6.80
CA PRO A 29 12.60 -3.53 -7.14
C PRO A 29 12.80 -5.00 -7.49
N GLY A 30 12.71 -5.86 -6.47
CA GLY A 30 12.56 -7.29 -6.70
C GLY A 30 11.26 -7.52 -7.48
N PRO A 31 11.21 -8.53 -8.36
CA PRO A 31 9.99 -8.87 -9.06
C PRO A 31 8.92 -9.16 -8.00
N ALA A 32 7.87 -8.34 -7.98
CA ALA A 32 6.68 -8.63 -7.21
C ALA A 32 6.08 -9.91 -7.78
N THR A 33 6.43 -11.03 -7.17
CA THR A 33 5.76 -12.29 -7.43
C THR A 33 4.38 -12.13 -6.81
N SER A 34 3.43 -11.64 -7.59
CA SER A 34 2.02 -11.70 -7.26
C SER A 34 1.65 -13.17 -7.21
N THR A 35 1.76 -13.75 -6.03
CA THR A 35 1.19 -15.06 -5.76
C THR A 35 -0.30 -14.79 -5.61
N ALA A 36 -1.04 -14.90 -6.72
CA ALA A 36 -2.49 -14.94 -6.66
C ALA A 36 -2.88 -16.03 -5.66
N PRO A 37 -3.82 -15.77 -4.75
CA PRO A 37 -4.32 -16.81 -3.86
C PRO A 37 -4.88 -17.95 -4.72
N SER A 38 -4.38 -19.16 -4.51
CA SER A 38 -4.75 -20.35 -5.29
C SER A 38 -6.19 -20.81 -5.03
N SER A 39 -6.89 -20.16 -4.09
CA SER A 39 -8.30 -20.42 -3.78
C SER A 39 -8.94 -19.18 -3.19
N VAL A 40 -10.14 -18.84 -3.63
CA VAL A 40 -10.99 -17.83 -3.01
C VAL A 40 -11.54 -18.39 -1.70
N SER A 41 -11.56 -17.56 -0.63
CA SER A 41 -12.12 -17.96 0.64
C SER A 41 -13.63 -18.17 0.51
N GLU A 42 -14.13 -19.27 1.09
CA GLU A 42 -15.56 -19.51 1.28
C GLU A 42 -16.14 -18.76 2.49
N ASP A 43 -15.28 -18.20 3.34
CA ASP A 43 -15.65 -17.40 4.49
C ASP A 43 -15.70 -15.91 4.08
N PHE A 44 -16.88 -15.46 3.67
CA PHE A 44 -17.14 -14.10 3.23
C PHE A 44 -18.50 -13.60 3.75
N ASN A 45 -18.70 -12.30 3.70
CA ASN A 45 -19.93 -11.64 4.11
C ASN A 45 -20.38 -10.58 3.09
N SER A 46 -21.53 -9.97 3.32
CA SER A 46 -22.08 -8.97 2.40
C SER A 46 -21.21 -7.73 2.22
N ALA A 47 -20.38 -7.38 3.21
CA ALA A 47 -19.46 -6.25 3.09
C ALA A 47 -18.28 -6.58 2.16
N ASP A 48 -17.83 -7.84 2.15
CA ASP A 48 -16.78 -8.33 1.25
C ASP A 48 -17.27 -8.31 -0.21
N VAL A 49 -18.49 -8.80 -0.44
CA VAL A 49 -19.13 -8.74 -1.77
C VAL A 49 -19.29 -7.30 -2.24
N MET A 50 -19.79 -6.41 -1.38
CA MET A 50 -19.93 -4.98 -1.71
C MET A 50 -18.59 -4.33 -2.01
N PHE A 51 -17.56 -4.64 -1.25
CA PHE A 51 -16.20 -4.15 -1.50
C PHE A 51 -15.72 -4.56 -2.88
N ALA A 52 -15.79 -5.84 -3.23
CA ALA A 52 -15.36 -6.33 -4.53
C ALA A 52 -16.16 -5.68 -5.69
N GLN A 53 -17.50 -5.58 -5.54
CA GLN A 53 -18.36 -4.92 -6.52
C GLN A 53 -18.00 -3.45 -6.76
N MET A 54 -17.55 -2.73 -5.73
CA MET A 54 -17.14 -1.33 -5.86
C MET A 54 -15.70 -1.20 -6.37
N MET A 55 -14.82 -2.13 -6.04
CA MET A 55 -13.41 -2.07 -6.42
C MET A 55 -13.17 -2.43 -7.89
N VAL A 56 -13.96 -3.32 -8.47
CA VAL A 56 -13.84 -3.63 -9.91
C VAL A 56 -13.96 -2.38 -10.78
N PRO A 57 -15.04 -1.59 -10.72
CA PRO A 57 -15.14 -0.37 -11.53
C PRO A 57 -14.09 0.68 -11.17
N HIS A 58 -13.67 0.76 -9.91
CA HIS A 58 -12.61 1.66 -9.49
C HIS A 58 -11.27 1.32 -10.14
N HIS A 59 -10.91 0.04 -10.19
CA HIS A 59 -9.68 -0.44 -10.84
C HIS A 59 -9.74 -0.31 -12.37
N VAL A 60 -10.89 -0.61 -12.97
CA VAL A 60 -11.11 -0.38 -14.40
C VAL A 60 -10.89 1.08 -14.77
N GLN A 61 -11.39 2.01 -13.97
CA GLN A 61 -11.15 3.44 -14.18
C GLN A 61 -9.67 3.81 -14.11
N ALA A 62 -8.90 3.20 -13.20
CA ALA A 62 -7.46 3.43 -13.12
C ALA A 62 -6.71 2.95 -14.37
N VAL A 63 -7.13 1.81 -14.95
CA VAL A 63 -6.61 1.32 -16.24
C VAL A 63 -6.95 2.29 -17.37
N GLU A 64 -8.21 2.73 -17.47
CA GLU A 64 -8.65 3.70 -18.47
C GLU A 64 -7.90 5.03 -18.40
N MET A 65 -7.68 5.54 -17.18
CA MET A 65 -6.90 6.75 -16.97
C MET A 65 -5.43 6.58 -17.40
N SER A 66 -4.85 5.41 -17.14
CA SER A 66 -3.51 5.07 -17.60
C SER A 66 -3.44 5.02 -19.12
N ASP A 67 -4.41 4.42 -19.78
CA ASP A 67 -4.51 4.37 -21.24
C ASP A 67 -4.65 5.76 -21.87
N LEU A 68 -5.41 6.66 -21.25
CA LEU A 68 -5.52 8.04 -21.68
C LEU A 68 -4.19 8.80 -21.61
N ILE A 69 -3.39 8.53 -20.61
CA ILE A 69 -2.04 9.12 -20.49
C ILE A 69 -1.10 8.54 -21.55
N LEU A 70 -1.10 7.21 -21.72
CA LEU A 70 -0.25 6.51 -22.66
C LEU A 70 -0.56 6.83 -24.14
N ALA A 71 -1.79 7.28 -24.42
CA ALA A 71 -2.21 7.70 -25.75
C ALA A 71 -1.84 9.15 -26.10
N LYS A 72 -1.25 9.90 -25.19
CA LYS A 72 -0.86 11.31 -25.41
C LYS A 72 0.60 11.43 -25.80
N ASP A 73 0.86 12.37 -26.72
CA ASP A 73 2.21 12.79 -27.06
C ASP A 73 2.76 13.78 -26.01
N ASP A 74 4.07 13.92 -25.96
CA ASP A 74 4.80 14.92 -25.15
C ASP A 74 4.54 14.84 -23.63
N ILE A 75 4.25 13.64 -23.09
CA ILE A 75 4.15 13.40 -21.67
C ILE A 75 5.53 13.15 -21.07
N ASP A 76 5.77 13.69 -19.87
CA ASP A 76 7.00 13.42 -19.11
C ASP A 76 7.22 11.91 -18.98
N PRO A 77 8.41 11.38 -19.32
CA PRO A 77 8.67 9.92 -19.29
C PRO A 77 8.42 9.26 -17.94
N ARG A 78 8.55 10.00 -16.84
CA ARG A 78 8.25 9.49 -15.49
C ARG A 78 6.76 9.25 -15.30
N VAL A 79 5.92 10.08 -15.92
CA VAL A 79 4.45 9.92 -15.89
C VAL A 79 4.03 8.74 -16.78
N VAL A 80 4.68 8.59 -17.94
CA VAL A 80 4.47 7.41 -18.81
C VAL A 80 4.79 6.13 -18.06
N THR A 81 5.97 6.03 -17.45
CA THR A 81 6.38 4.87 -16.66
C THR A 81 5.40 4.58 -15.51
N LEU A 82 4.94 5.63 -14.82
CA LEU A 82 3.96 5.47 -13.74
C LEU A 82 2.63 4.92 -14.27
N ALA A 83 2.13 5.41 -15.40
CA ALA A 83 0.89 4.93 -16.01
C ALA A 83 1.01 3.45 -16.43
N GLU A 84 2.16 3.04 -16.99
CA GLU A 84 2.43 1.65 -17.34
C GLU A 84 2.41 0.74 -16.09
N VAL A 85 3.05 1.16 -15.01
CA VAL A 85 3.10 0.40 -13.76
C VAL A 85 1.71 0.29 -13.13
N ILE A 86 0.93 1.37 -13.11
CA ILE A 86 -0.45 1.36 -12.60
C ILE A 86 -1.30 0.38 -13.41
N LYS A 87 -1.28 0.48 -14.74
CA LYS A 87 -2.04 -0.41 -15.61
C LYS A 87 -1.69 -1.88 -15.40
N ALA A 88 -0.39 -2.19 -15.32
CA ALA A 88 0.09 -3.55 -15.12
C ALA A 88 -0.30 -4.13 -13.75
N ALA A 89 -0.36 -3.28 -12.71
CA ALA A 89 -0.76 -3.71 -11.37
C ALA A 89 -2.27 -3.91 -11.24
N GLN A 90 -3.07 -3.04 -11.85
CA GLN A 90 -4.53 -3.03 -11.69
C GLN A 90 -5.23 -4.21 -12.41
N GLN A 91 -4.72 -4.64 -13.56
CA GLN A 91 -5.37 -5.70 -14.33
C GLN A 91 -5.47 -7.04 -13.59
N PRO A 92 -4.41 -7.58 -12.96
CA PRO A 92 -4.52 -8.81 -12.18
C PRO A 92 -5.44 -8.68 -10.95
N GLU A 93 -5.55 -7.47 -10.39
CA GLU A 93 -6.45 -7.22 -9.26
C GLU A 93 -7.91 -7.24 -9.68
N ILE A 94 -8.25 -6.71 -10.87
CA ILE A 94 -9.58 -6.81 -11.47
C ILE A 94 -9.96 -8.29 -11.65
N ASP A 95 -9.05 -9.08 -12.19
CA ASP A 95 -9.28 -10.51 -12.41
C ASP A 95 -9.52 -11.26 -11.10
N THR A 96 -8.74 -10.92 -10.06
CA THR A 96 -8.91 -11.47 -8.71
C THR A 96 -10.26 -11.11 -8.11
N LEU A 97 -10.65 -9.83 -8.17
CA LEU A 97 -11.94 -9.36 -7.64
C LEU A 97 -13.13 -10.01 -8.35
N ASN A 98 -13.05 -10.17 -9.69
CA ASN A 98 -14.07 -10.88 -10.45
C ASN A 98 -14.14 -12.36 -10.06
N THR A 99 -13.01 -13.02 -9.86
CA THR A 99 -12.97 -14.41 -9.38
C THR A 99 -13.63 -14.57 -8.03
N MET A 100 -13.42 -13.60 -7.11
CA MET A 100 -14.11 -13.57 -5.82
C MET A 100 -15.62 -13.43 -5.99
N LEU A 101 -16.08 -12.49 -6.83
CA LEU A 101 -17.50 -12.27 -7.08
C LEU A 101 -18.19 -13.45 -7.78
N GLU A 102 -17.47 -14.22 -8.60
CA GLU A 102 -17.98 -15.46 -9.20
C GLU A 102 -18.15 -16.59 -8.19
N ALA A 103 -17.28 -16.60 -7.15
CA ALA A 103 -17.31 -17.63 -6.10
C ALA A 103 -18.29 -17.31 -4.99
N TRP A 104 -18.63 -16.06 -4.74
CA TRP A 104 -19.49 -15.56 -3.68
C TRP A 104 -20.91 -15.28 -4.17
#